data_b6c852b67813a8b8b890643d8dc59aa4
#
_entry.id   b6c852b67813a8b8b890643d8dc59aa4
#
_cell.length_a   1.000
_cell.length_b   1.000
_cell.length_c   1.000
_cell.angle_alpha   90.00
_cell.angle_beta   90.00
_cell.angle_gamma   90.00
#
_symmetry.space_group_name_H-M   'P 1'
#
loop_
_entity.id
_entity.type
_entity.pdbx_description
1 polymer ?
#
loop_
_entity_poly.entity_id
_entity_poly.type
_entity_poly.pdbx_seq_one_letter_code
_entity_poly.pdbx_strand_id
1 'polypeptide(L)'
;MKELFSGTNKIFVFGDVILDVYNFGKVERISPEAPVPVVHIRKVRKTLGGAANVANNMVKLKMTPVLFGCIGRDIHGKELIDLLNTEGVNNYLMGDNFPTTSKVRIIAGSQQIVRVDTEEARKFPLCSNALSQIDALCEDCKVLVISDYGKGMVSFDISRYLILKAKDSGKILIVDPK
;
A
#
# COMPACT_ATOMS: atom_id res chain seq x y z
N MET A 1 -16.86 -0.98 21.33
CA MET A 1 -15.49 -0.85 20.76
C MET A 1 -14.41 -1.51 21.61
N LYS A 2 -14.40 -1.37 22.94
CA LYS A 2 -13.40 -2.03 23.81
C LYS A 2 -13.42 -3.56 23.78
N GLU A 3 -14.57 -4.19 23.56
CA GLU A 3 -14.73 -5.66 23.52
C GLU A 3 -14.20 -6.30 22.22
N LEU A 4 -14.21 -5.59 21.12
CA LEU A 4 -13.66 -6.06 19.82
C LEU A 4 -12.13 -6.33 19.88
N PHE A 5 -11.44 -5.66 20.78
CA PHE A 5 -9.97 -5.73 20.92
C PHE A 5 -9.52 -6.37 22.25
N SER A 6 -10.43 -7.05 22.98
CA SER A 6 -10.04 -7.87 24.13
C SER A 6 -9.26 -9.10 23.62
N GLY A 7 -7.94 -9.09 23.77
CA GLY A 7 -7.04 -10.14 23.29
C GLY A 7 -5.95 -9.58 22.36
N THR A 8 -5.74 -10.18 21.19
CA THR A 8 -4.73 -9.74 20.24
C THR A 8 -5.23 -8.52 19.45
N ASN A 9 -4.47 -7.40 19.47
CA ASN A 9 -4.74 -6.22 18.61
C ASN A 9 -4.21 -6.42 17.17
N LYS A 10 -3.97 -7.68 16.77
CA LYS A 10 -3.46 -8.01 15.45
C LYS A 10 -4.56 -7.91 14.40
N ILE A 11 -4.25 -7.23 13.31
CA ILE A 11 -5.14 -7.02 12.16
C ILE A 11 -4.38 -7.39 10.90
N PHE A 12 -4.92 -8.29 10.10
CA PHE A 12 -4.35 -8.61 8.81
C PHE A 12 -4.83 -7.60 7.76
N VAL A 13 -3.90 -6.99 7.04
CA VAL A 13 -4.18 -6.02 5.96
C VAL A 13 -3.64 -6.59 4.67
N PHE A 14 -4.51 -6.84 3.71
CA PHE A 14 -4.18 -7.33 2.39
C PHE A 14 -4.56 -6.29 1.34
N GLY A 15 -3.69 -5.99 0.38
CA GLY A 15 -4.08 -5.08 -0.68
C GLY A 15 -2.94 -4.44 -1.47
N ASP A 16 -3.31 -3.46 -2.28
CA ASP A 16 -2.40 -2.74 -3.15
C ASP A 16 -1.53 -1.76 -2.35
N VAL A 17 -0.24 -2.01 -2.35
CA VAL A 17 0.76 -1.17 -1.68
C VAL A 17 1.26 -0.12 -2.66
N ILE A 18 1.28 1.15 -2.24
CA ILE A 18 1.61 2.29 -3.09
C ILE A 18 2.64 3.18 -2.38
N LEU A 19 3.61 3.69 -3.14
CA LEU A 19 4.50 4.76 -2.69
C LEU A 19 3.99 6.10 -3.21
N ASP A 20 3.60 7.01 -2.32
CA ASP A 20 3.25 8.38 -2.67
C ASP A 20 4.48 9.29 -2.52
N VAL A 21 4.87 9.95 -3.61
CA VAL A 21 6.03 10.87 -3.66
C VAL A 21 5.54 12.28 -3.97
N TYR A 22 5.93 13.24 -3.13
CA TYR A 22 5.61 14.65 -3.28
C TYR A 22 6.88 15.44 -3.52
N ASN A 23 7.01 15.99 -4.73
CA ASN A 23 8.10 16.84 -5.15
C ASN A 23 7.65 18.31 -5.07
N PHE A 24 8.09 19.01 -4.03
CA PHE A 24 7.77 20.43 -3.82
C PHE A 24 8.83 21.31 -4.47
N GLY A 25 8.41 22.27 -5.27
CA GLY A 25 9.30 23.16 -5.99
C GLY A 25 8.70 24.51 -6.33
N LYS A 26 9.36 25.20 -7.25
CA LYS A 26 8.90 26.47 -7.85
C LYS A 26 9.03 26.40 -9.37
N VAL A 27 8.10 27.04 -10.04
CA VAL A 27 8.18 27.34 -11.49
C VAL A 27 8.73 28.75 -11.64
N GLU A 28 9.85 28.89 -12.34
CA GLU A 28 10.50 30.19 -12.58
C GLU A 28 10.61 30.51 -14.09
N ARG A 29 10.46 29.51 -14.95
CA ARG A 29 10.54 29.68 -16.41
C ARG A 29 9.75 28.61 -17.15
N ILE A 30 9.50 28.88 -18.42
CA ILE A 30 9.00 27.88 -19.39
C ILE A 30 10.21 27.24 -20.05
N SER A 31 10.11 25.94 -20.40
CA SER A 31 11.15 25.21 -21.10
C SER A 31 11.37 25.78 -22.50
N PRO A 32 12.63 25.89 -22.97
CA PRO A 32 12.90 26.21 -24.37
C PRO A 32 12.61 25.05 -25.34
N GLU A 33 12.47 23.82 -24.82
CA GLU A 33 12.27 22.61 -25.63
C GLU A 33 10.78 22.36 -25.93
N ALA A 34 9.87 22.86 -25.07
CA ALA A 34 8.43 22.68 -25.21
C ALA A 34 7.68 23.73 -24.35
N PRO A 35 6.43 24.07 -24.62
CA PRO A 35 5.65 25.03 -23.84
C PRO A 35 5.17 24.43 -22.49
N VAL A 36 6.13 23.96 -21.70
CA VAL A 36 5.88 23.35 -20.38
C VAL A 36 6.69 24.08 -19.29
N PRO A 37 6.17 24.16 -18.04
CA PRO A 37 6.90 24.78 -16.94
C PRO A 37 8.11 23.93 -16.54
N VAL A 38 9.22 24.58 -16.19
CA VAL A 38 10.38 23.97 -15.53
C VAL A 38 10.20 24.13 -14.04
N VAL A 39 10.06 22.99 -13.32
CA VAL A 39 9.89 22.98 -11.88
C VAL A 39 11.24 22.68 -11.20
N HIS A 40 11.74 23.62 -10.43
CA HIS A 40 12.93 23.43 -9.59
C HIS A 40 12.52 22.79 -8.26
N ILE A 41 12.82 21.49 -8.09
CA ILE A 41 12.48 20.75 -6.87
C ILE A 41 13.39 21.20 -5.73
N ARG A 42 12.77 21.53 -4.59
CA ARG A 42 13.46 21.97 -3.37
C ARG A 42 13.31 20.99 -2.21
N LYS A 43 12.23 20.23 -2.21
CA LYS A 43 11.93 19.26 -1.16
C LYS A 43 11.21 18.07 -1.74
N VAL A 44 11.61 16.88 -1.30
CA VAL A 44 10.92 15.61 -1.60
C VAL A 44 10.37 15.04 -0.30
N ARG A 45 9.10 14.63 -0.32
CA ARG A 45 8.47 13.87 0.77
C ARG A 45 7.89 12.61 0.20
N LYS A 46 8.16 11.48 0.86
CA LYS A 46 7.61 10.17 0.54
C LYS A 46 6.70 9.72 1.65
N THR A 47 5.58 9.09 1.30
CA THR A 47 4.60 8.59 2.26
C THR A 47 4.05 7.24 1.80
N LEU A 48 3.59 6.47 2.76
CA LEU A 48 2.88 5.23 2.51
C LEU A 48 1.50 5.54 1.89
N GLY A 49 1.13 4.80 0.85
CA GLY A 49 -0.15 4.90 0.15
C GLY A 49 -0.87 3.54 0.07
N GLY A 50 -2.13 3.53 -0.33
CA GLY A 50 -2.92 2.31 -0.45
C GLY A 50 -2.99 1.51 0.85
N ALA A 51 -2.88 0.19 0.75
CA ALA A 51 -2.89 -0.72 1.90
C ALA A 51 -1.79 -0.40 2.93
N ALA A 52 -0.63 0.12 2.48
CA ALA A 52 0.44 0.54 3.39
C ALA A 52 0.03 1.73 4.27
N ASN A 53 -0.73 2.69 3.72
CA ASN A 53 -1.26 3.80 4.50
C ASN A 53 -2.33 3.34 5.49
N VAL A 54 -3.18 2.39 5.11
CA VAL A 54 -4.16 1.77 6.02
C VAL A 54 -3.44 1.14 7.21
N ALA A 55 -2.40 0.33 6.96
CA ALA A 55 -1.61 -0.29 8.02
C ALA A 55 -0.92 0.76 8.92
N ASN A 56 -0.33 1.81 8.33
CA ASN A 56 0.28 2.90 9.09
C ASN A 56 -0.71 3.62 10.01
N ASN A 57 -1.91 3.90 9.53
CA ASN A 57 -2.95 4.52 10.36
C ASN A 57 -3.34 3.62 11.53
N MET A 58 -3.37 2.31 11.34
CA MET A 58 -3.62 1.35 12.42
C MET A 58 -2.52 1.37 13.48
N VAL A 59 -1.24 1.45 13.09
CA VAL A 59 -0.12 1.62 14.04
C VAL A 59 -0.32 2.88 14.90
N LYS A 60 -0.69 4.00 14.26
CA LYS A 60 -0.96 5.27 14.97
C LYS A 60 -2.15 5.18 15.93
N LEU A 61 -3.08 4.28 15.67
CA LEU A 61 -4.19 3.94 16.55
C LEU A 61 -3.83 2.87 17.61
N LYS A 62 -2.52 2.53 17.76
CA LYS A 62 -1.99 1.52 18.71
C LYS A 62 -2.51 0.10 18.43
N MET A 63 -2.82 -0.20 17.18
CA MET A 63 -3.11 -1.54 16.70
C MET A 63 -1.84 -2.18 16.13
N THR A 64 -1.85 -3.48 15.96
CA THR A 64 -0.72 -4.25 15.40
C THR A 64 -1.09 -4.79 14.03
N PRO A 65 -0.97 -4.01 12.95
CA PRO A 65 -1.25 -4.49 11.61
C PRO A 65 -0.15 -5.46 11.15
N VAL A 66 -0.56 -6.44 10.35
CA VAL A 66 0.29 -7.32 9.57
C VAL A 66 -0.07 -7.09 8.11
N LEU A 67 0.76 -6.35 7.41
CA LEU A 67 0.54 -5.97 6.01
C LEU A 67 1.06 -7.06 5.07
N PHE A 68 0.21 -7.54 4.17
CA PHE A 68 0.57 -8.41 3.08
C PHE A 68 0.29 -7.73 1.74
N GLY A 69 1.29 -7.68 0.87
CA GLY A 69 1.20 -7.01 -0.42
C GLY A 69 2.32 -7.43 -1.36
N CYS A 70 2.42 -6.72 -2.49
CA CYS A 70 3.45 -6.96 -3.48
C CYS A 70 4.10 -5.65 -3.91
N ILE A 71 5.42 -5.69 -4.09
CA ILE A 71 6.25 -4.56 -4.55
C ILE A 71 7.19 -5.00 -5.66
N GLY A 72 7.69 -4.05 -6.43
CA GLY A 72 8.78 -4.28 -7.39
C GLY A 72 10.13 -4.48 -6.70
N ARG A 73 11.05 -5.16 -7.38
CA ARG A 73 12.46 -5.26 -6.98
C ARG A 73 13.23 -4.04 -7.48
N ASP A 74 12.72 -2.85 -7.14
CA ASP A 74 13.23 -1.56 -7.58
C ASP A 74 13.53 -0.61 -6.42
N ILE A 75 13.98 0.61 -6.74
CA ILE A 75 14.31 1.61 -5.72
C ILE A 75 13.08 2.04 -4.91
N HIS A 76 11.90 2.16 -5.54
CA HIS A 76 10.68 2.54 -4.87
C HIS A 76 10.19 1.44 -3.90
N GLY A 77 10.38 0.16 -4.25
CA GLY A 77 10.09 -0.96 -3.36
C GLY A 77 10.96 -0.93 -2.11
N LYS A 78 12.26 -0.68 -2.28
CA LYS A 78 13.20 -0.52 -1.16
C LYS A 78 12.80 0.65 -0.26
N GLU A 79 12.52 1.81 -0.84
CA GLU A 79 12.10 3.01 -0.11
C GLU A 79 10.80 2.81 0.67
N LEU A 80 9.87 2.04 0.09
CA LEU A 80 8.61 1.70 0.74
C LEU A 80 8.82 0.77 1.93
N ILE A 81 9.70 -0.24 1.82
CA ILE A 81 10.08 -1.10 2.95
C ILE A 81 10.72 -0.27 4.07
N ASP A 82 11.65 0.63 3.73
CA ASP A 82 12.31 1.50 4.70
C ASP A 82 11.31 2.38 5.45
N LEU A 83 10.31 2.93 4.74
CA LEU A 83 9.22 3.69 5.37
C LEU A 83 8.35 2.83 6.29
N LEU A 84 7.95 1.63 5.85
CA LEU A 84 7.17 0.70 6.67
C LEU A 84 7.89 0.34 7.97
N ASN A 85 9.18 0.04 7.88
CA ASN A 85 10.02 -0.27 9.04
C ASN A 85 10.14 0.93 9.98
N THR A 86 10.33 2.14 9.43
CA THR A 86 10.40 3.38 10.22
C THR A 86 9.10 3.68 10.96
N GLU A 87 7.96 3.41 10.33
CA GLU A 87 6.63 3.61 10.92
C GLU A 87 6.19 2.44 11.83
N GLY A 88 6.99 1.38 11.95
CA GLY A 88 6.72 0.22 12.82
C GLY A 88 5.64 -0.71 12.29
N VAL A 89 5.43 -0.75 10.98
CA VAL A 89 4.46 -1.65 10.33
C VAL A 89 5.09 -3.02 10.09
N ASN A 90 4.54 -4.08 10.69
CA ASN A 90 4.91 -5.45 10.34
C ASN A 90 4.46 -5.73 8.89
N ASN A 91 5.41 -6.05 8.02
CA ASN A 91 5.11 -6.23 6.62
C ASN A 91 5.69 -7.54 6.06
N TYR A 92 4.92 -8.15 5.17
CA TYR A 92 5.26 -9.35 4.40
C TYR A 92 5.02 -9.03 2.93
N LEU A 93 5.98 -8.36 2.32
CA LEU A 93 5.87 -7.91 0.93
C LEU A 93 6.57 -8.89 0.00
N MET A 94 5.83 -9.38 -0.97
CA MET A 94 6.38 -10.22 -2.02
C MET A 94 7.07 -9.35 -3.07
N GLY A 95 8.33 -9.68 -3.38
CA GLY A 95 9.07 -9.03 -4.46
C GLY A 95 8.70 -9.61 -5.82
N ASP A 96 8.43 -8.75 -6.79
CA ASP A 96 8.06 -9.10 -8.15
C ASP A 96 8.97 -8.39 -9.17
N ASN A 97 8.90 -8.80 -10.45
CA ASN A 97 9.59 -8.15 -11.56
C ASN A 97 8.84 -6.94 -12.14
N PHE A 98 7.62 -6.68 -11.67
CA PHE A 98 6.86 -5.47 -12.01
C PHE A 98 7.35 -4.27 -11.20
N PRO A 99 7.21 -3.04 -11.72
CA PRO A 99 7.57 -1.86 -10.97
C PRO A 99 6.68 -1.68 -9.74
N THR A 100 7.26 -1.18 -8.65
CA THR A 100 6.48 -0.77 -7.48
C THR A 100 5.49 0.32 -7.87
N THR A 101 4.23 0.13 -7.51
CA THR A 101 3.21 1.14 -7.77
C THR A 101 3.58 2.43 -7.04
N SER A 102 3.77 3.51 -7.80
CA SER A 102 4.10 4.81 -7.22
C SER A 102 3.32 5.95 -7.87
N LYS A 103 3.08 7.00 -7.09
CA LYS A 103 2.38 8.21 -7.51
C LYS A 103 3.22 9.41 -7.17
N VAL A 104 3.86 10.01 -8.17
CA VAL A 104 4.73 11.17 -8.03
C VAL A 104 3.94 12.43 -8.36
N ARG A 105 3.79 13.31 -7.37
CA ARG A 105 3.11 14.61 -7.52
C ARG A 105 4.15 15.72 -7.57
N ILE A 106 4.10 16.52 -8.62
CA ILE A 106 4.92 17.72 -8.77
C ILE A 106 4.08 18.91 -8.34
N ILE A 107 4.52 19.60 -7.30
CA ILE A 107 3.80 20.71 -6.67
C ILE A 107 4.67 21.97 -6.72
N ALA A 108 4.14 23.03 -7.31
CA ALA A 108 4.79 24.33 -7.35
C ALA A 108 3.96 25.35 -6.55
N GLY A 109 4.55 25.88 -5.46
CA GLY A 109 3.80 26.70 -4.50
C GLY A 109 2.67 25.88 -3.85
N SER A 110 1.42 26.27 -4.08
CA SER A 110 0.22 25.58 -3.59
C SER A 110 -0.48 24.72 -4.65
N GLN A 111 0.03 24.70 -5.89
CA GLN A 111 -0.64 24.04 -7.01
C GLN A 111 0.06 22.75 -7.42
N GLN A 112 -0.71 21.69 -7.62
CA GLN A 112 -0.22 20.46 -8.26
C GLN A 112 -0.14 20.69 -9.77
N ILE A 113 1.07 20.62 -10.33
CA ILE A 113 1.34 20.84 -11.76
C ILE A 113 1.01 19.59 -12.56
N VAL A 114 1.49 18.43 -12.08
CA VAL A 114 1.30 17.14 -12.74
C VAL A 114 1.42 16.01 -11.72
N ARG A 115 0.80 14.88 -12.04
CA ARG A 115 1.04 13.60 -11.37
C ARG A 115 1.57 12.60 -12.38
N VAL A 116 2.64 11.90 -12.01
CA VAL A 116 3.23 10.82 -12.77
C VAL A 116 2.98 9.53 -12.00
N ASP A 117 2.25 8.60 -12.60
CA ASP A 117 1.94 7.31 -12.01
C ASP A 117 2.80 6.23 -12.67
N THR A 118 3.52 5.45 -11.86
CA THR A 118 4.19 4.22 -12.30
C THR A 118 3.36 3.06 -11.79
N GLU A 119 2.71 2.37 -12.69
CA GLU A 119 1.87 1.22 -12.38
C GLU A 119 1.79 0.29 -13.58
N GLU A 120 1.67 -0.99 -13.32
CA GLU A 120 1.47 -2.00 -14.36
C GLU A 120 0.30 -2.88 -13.97
N ALA A 121 -0.58 -3.15 -14.95
CA ALA A 121 -1.72 -4.05 -14.73
C ALA A 121 -1.18 -5.47 -14.52
N ARG A 122 -1.33 -5.97 -13.30
CA ARG A 122 -0.89 -7.32 -12.92
C ARG A 122 -1.99 -8.05 -12.19
N LYS A 123 -1.91 -9.37 -12.21
CA LYS A 123 -2.71 -10.20 -11.32
C LYS A 123 -1.78 -10.84 -10.30
N PHE A 124 -2.11 -10.70 -9.03
CA PHE A 124 -1.40 -11.39 -7.96
C PHE A 124 -1.50 -12.92 -8.19
N PRO A 125 -0.38 -13.64 -8.25
CA PRO A 125 -0.40 -15.07 -8.45
C PRO A 125 -0.92 -15.78 -7.19
N LEU A 126 -2.09 -16.40 -7.30
CA LEU A 126 -2.66 -17.21 -6.23
C LEU A 126 -1.96 -18.60 -6.21
N CYS A 127 -0.72 -18.63 -5.75
CA CYS A 127 0.03 -19.88 -5.60
C CYS A 127 -0.10 -20.46 -4.18
N SER A 128 0.14 -21.75 -4.03
CA SER A 128 0.05 -22.45 -2.75
C SER A 128 0.93 -21.82 -1.65
N ASN A 129 2.12 -21.36 -2.00
CA ASN A 129 3.02 -20.68 -1.06
C ASN A 129 2.43 -19.36 -0.55
N ALA A 130 1.84 -18.54 -1.42
CA ALA A 130 1.19 -17.29 -1.02
C ALA A 130 -0.02 -17.55 -0.11
N LEU A 131 -0.83 -18.56 -0.43
CA LEU A 131 -1.96 -18.95 0.40
C LEU A 131 -1.51 -19.42 1.80
N SER A 132 -0.51 -20.29 1.86
CA SER A 132 0.03 -20.77 3.14
C SER A 132 0.57 -19.63 4.02
N GLN A 133 1.23 -18.63 3.41
CA GLN A 133 1.69 -17.44 4.13
C GLN A 133 0.51 -16.60 4.64
N ILE A 134 -0.49 -16.36 3.80
CA ILE A 134 -1.71 -15.65 4.19
C ILE A 134 -2.39 -16.36 5.35
N ASP A 135 -2.49 -17.69 5.30
CA ASP A 135 -3.11 -18.50 6.35
C ASP A 135 -2.39 -18.32 7.69
N ALA A 136 -1.08 -18.48 7.70
CA ALA A 136 -0.28 -18.32 8.89
C ALA A 136 -0.37 -16.91 9.48
N LEU A 137 -0.36 -15.87 8.63
CA LEU A 137 -0.45 -14.49 9.07
C LEU A 137 -1.85 -14.10 9.59
N CYS A 138 -2.90 -14.73 9.04
CA CYS A 138 -4.28 -14.50 9.47
C CYS A 138 -4.64 -15.21 10.77
N GLU A 139 -3.91 -16.25 11.17
CA GLU A 139 -4.33 -17.18 12.25
C GLU A 139 -4.67 -16.44 13.54
N ASP A 140 -3.77 -15.60 14.02
CA ASP A 140 -3.93 -14.83 15.26
C ASP A 140 -4.71 -13.51 15.08
N CYS A 141 -5.18 -13.19 13.88
CA CYS A 141 -5.87 -11.95 13.60
C CYS A 141 -7.38 -12.12 13.79
N LYS A 142 -8.02 -11.19 14.50
CA LYS A 142 -9.49 -11.14 14.64
C LYS A 142 -10.16 -10.39 13.49
N VAL A 143 -9.43 -9.50 12.86
CA VAL A 143 -9.92 -8.64 11.78
C VAL A 143 -9.06 -8.81 10.55
N LEU A 144 -9.68 -8.98 9.40
CA LEU A 144 -9.07 -8.97 8.08
C LEU A 144 -9.53 -7.70 7.35
N VAL A 145 -8.61 -7.02 6.70
CA VAL A 145 -8.89 -5.84 5.89
C VAL A 145 -8.40 -6.09 4.46
N ILE A 146 -9.26 -5.88 3.49
CA ILE A 146 -8.92 -5.87 2.06
C ILE A 146 -8.96 -4.42 1.59
N SER A 147 -7.84 -3.91 1.09
CA SER A 147 -7.71 -2.55 0.56
C SER A 147 -7.38 -2.60 -0.92
N ASP A 148 -8.41 -2.36 -1.75
CA ASP A 148 -8.36 -2.47 -3.22
C ASP A 148 -8.25 -1.09 -3.88
N TYR A 149 -7.13 -0.85 -4.55
CA TYR A 149 -6.88 0.33 -5.37
C TYR A 149 -6.81 -0.01 -6.87
N GLY A 150 -7.20 -1.24 -7.24
CA GLY A 150 -7.22 -1.72 -8.62
C GLY A 150 -5.84 -1.82 -9.25
N LYS A 151 -4.81 -2.17 -8.46
CA LYS A 151 -3.44 -2.37 -8.94
C LYS A 151 -3.08 -3.84 -9.09
N GLY A 152 -4.07 -4.73 -8.93
CA GLY A 152 -4.00 -6.14 -9.28
C GLY A 152 -3.63 -7.07 -8.14
N MET A 153 -3.40 -6.56 -6.93
CA MET A 153 -3.22 -7.40 -5.75
C MET A 153 -4.54 -8.09 -5.38
N VAL A 154 -5.66 -7.36 -5.45
CA VAL A 154 -6.98 -7.83 -5.11
C VAL A 154 -7.68 -8.36 -6.36
N SER A 155 -7.66 -9.68 -6.56
CA SER A 155 -8.40 -10.38 -7.61
C SER A 155 -9.68 -11.00 -7.04
N PHE A 156 -10.59 -11.42 -7.94
CA PHE A 156 -11.80 -12.13 -7.54
C PHE A 156 -11.50 -13.38 -6.70
N ASP A 157 -10.52 -14.18 -7.11
CA ASP A 157 -10.19 -15.44 -6.45
C ASP A 157 -9.64 -15.22 -5.03
N ILE A 158 -8.72 -14.26 -4.86
CA ILE A 158 -8.17 -13.95 -3.54
C ILE A 158 -9.21 -13.29 -2.62
N SER A 159 -10.07 -12.43 -3.17
CA SER A 159 -11.16 -11.82 -2.42
C SER A 159 -12.12 -12.89 -1.90
N ARG A 160 -12.54 -13.79 -2.77
CA ARG A 160 -13.38 -14.94 -2.41
C ARG A 160 -12.73 -15.81 -1.34
N TYR A 161 -11.44 -16.10 -1.49
CA TYR A 161 -10.68 -16.88 -0.52
C TYR A 161 -10.69 -16.23 0.87
N LEU A 162 -10.36 -14.93 0.97
CA LEU A 162 -10.33 -14.20 2.22
C LEU A 162 -11.70 -14.04 2.85
N ILE A 163 -12.76 -13.86 2.04
CA ILE A 163 -14.15 -13.80 2.51
C ILE A 163 -14.56 -15.12 3.16
N LEU A 164 -14.31 -16.26 2.48
CA LEU A 164 -14.62 -17.58 3.02
C LEU A 164 -13.81 -17.86 4.30
N LYS A 165 -12.51 -17.56 4.27
CA LYS A 165 -11.64 -17.72 5.44
C LYS A 165 -12.14 -16.91 6.64
N ALA A 166 -12.52 -15.66 6.45
CA ALA A 166 -13.05 -14.82 7.52
C ALA A 166 -14.35 -15.41 8.09
N LYS A 167 -15.26 -15.83 7.21
CA LYS A 167 -16.53 -16.45 7.58
C LYS A 167 -16.35 -17.73 8.37
N ASP A 168 -15.53 -18.66 7.88
CA ASP A 168 -15.33 -19.99 8.48
C ASP A 168 -14.60 -19.90 9.84
N SER A 169 -13.76 -18.88 10.01
CA SER A 169 -13.02 -18.63 11.26
C SER A 169 -13.69 -17.64 12.21
N GLY A 170 -14.92 -17.16 11.90
CA GLY A 170 -15.64 -16.18 12.72
C GLY A 170 -14.92 -14.83 12.87
N LYS A 171 -14.10 -14.44 11.86
CA LYS A 171 -13.34 -13.19 11.86
C LYS A 171 -14.13 -12.06 11.22
N ILE A 172 -13.86 -10.84 11.65
CA ILE A 172 -14.43 -9.63 11.02
C ILE A 172 -13.68 -9.36 9.72
N LEU A 173 -14.41 -9.15 8.64
CA LEU A 173 -13.85 -8.71 7.37
C LEU A 173 -14.31 -7.29 7.06
N ILE A 174 -13.36 -6.44 6.73
CA ILE A 174 -13.58 -5.07 6.25
C ILE A 174 -13.01 -4.98 4.83
N VAL A 175 -13.81 -4.48 3.90
CA VAL A 175 -13.40 -4.32 2.49
C VAL A 175 -13.54 -2.86 2.12
N ASP A 176 -12.45 -2.27 1.60
CA ASP A 176 -12.40 -0.96 0.96
C ASP A 176 -12.24 -1.19 -0.54
N PRO A 177 -13.34 -1.29 -1.30
CA PRO A 177 -13.31 -1.63 -2.72
C PRO A 177 -13.06 -0.38 -3.57
N LYS A 178 -12.43 -0.61 -4.75
CA LYS A 178 -12.28 0.43 -5.78
C LYS A 178 -13.61 0.69 -6.48
#